data_8ec7be9f48042929d6f479aaaf05aeec
#
_entry.id   8ec7be9f48042929d6f479aaaf05aeec
#
_cell.length_a   1.000
_cell.length_b   1.000
_cell.length_c   1.000
_cell.angle_alpha   90.00
_cell.angle_beta   90.00
_cell.angle_gamma   90.00
#
_symmetry.space_group_name_H-M   'P 1'
#
loop_
_entity.id
_entity.type
_entity.pdbx_description
1 polymer ?
#
loop_
_entity_poly.entity_id
_entity_poly.type
_entity_poly.pdbx_seq_one_letter_code
_entity_poly.pdbx_strand_id
1 'polypeptide(L)'
;MSLDSGHQRGMLLSPQDWRKTFKPRLKRLYSYVKGKAPEAKIFFHSCGAIRPIIKDLIEVGVDILNPIQPLAEGMNPESLKEEFGEKICFHGGIDVQQVMSSIGAFKDVEREVKGKIKALAPGGGYILASSHNLQPDSSPEKIVAMYDYALKYGKYPIKIN
;
A
#
# COMPACT_ATOMS: atom_id res chain seq x y z
N MET A 1 12.12 2.48 5.23
CA MET A 1 12.11 3.86 5.79
C MET A 1 10.68 4.27 6.01
N SER A 2 10.38 4.95 7.11
CA SER A 2 9.05 5.46 7.43
C SER A 2 9.07 6.98 7.51
N LEU A 3 8.07 7.61 6.90
CA LEU A 3 7.83 9.05 6.98
C LEU A 3 6.33 9.29 6.75
N ASP A 4 5.57 9.29 7.82
CA ASP A 4 4.13 9.54 7.72
C ASP A 4 3.90 10.97 7.22
N SER A 5 3.33 11.05 6.03
CA SER A 5 3.08 12.29 5.31
C SER A 5 1.59 12.60 5.16
N GLY A 6 0.71 11.66 5.57
CA GLY A 6 -0.73 11.80 5.43
C GLY A 6 -1.53 11.33 6.63
N HIS A 7 -2.79 11.72 6.65
CA HIS A 7 -3.86 11.18 7.50
C HIS A 7 -5.07 10.82 6.64
N GLN A 8 -6.20 10.40 7.22
CA GLN A 8 -7.33 9.87 6.44
C GLN A 8 -7.91 10.85 5.39
N ARG A 9 -7.86 12.16 5.65
CA ARG A 9 -8.49 13.20 4.82
C ARG A 9 -7.51 14.03 3.99
N GLY A 10 -6.21 13.75 4.04
CA GLY A 10 -5.23 14.54 3.30
C GLY A 10 -3.81 14.36 3.79
N MET A 11 -2.92 15.21 3.31
CA MET A 11 -1.53 15.26 3.73
C MET A 11 -1.35 16.11 4.99
N LEU A 12 -0.32 15.79 5.79
CA LEU A 12 0.09 16.57 6.97
C LEU A 12 0.73 17.91 6.59
N LEU A 13 1.40 17.95 5.45
CA LEU A 13 1.97 19.15 4.84
C LEU A 13 1.37 19.32 3.44
N SER A 14 1.38 20.55 2.92
CA SER A 14 1.05 20.74 1.53
C SER A 14 1.99 19.91 0.63
N PRO A 15 1.51 19.39 -0.52
CA PRO A 15 2.40 18.70 -1.46
C PRO A 15 3.60 19.56 -1.88
N GLN A 16 3.41 20.88 -1.96
CA GLN A 16 4.48 21.82 -2.31
C GLN A 16 5.56 21.88 -1.24
N ASP A 17 5.18 22.01 0.04
CA ASP A 17 6.13 22.04 1.16
C ASP A 17 6.83 20.69 1.35
N TRP A 18 6.09 19.59 1.14
CA TRP A 18 6.66 18.26 1.15
C TRP A 18 7.75 18.12 0.07
N ARG A 19 7.48 18.56 -1.18
CA ARG A 19 8.44 18.55 -2.28
C ARG A 19 9.68 19.38 -1.98
N LYS A 20 9.49 20.55 -1.38
CA LYS A 20 10.60 21.43 -1.02
C LYS A 20 11.45 20.85 0.10
N THR A 21 10.82 20.20 1.08
CA THR A 21 11.49 19.77 2.31
C THR A 21 12.03 18.35 2.21
N PHE A 22 11.21 17.38 1.77
CA PHE A 22 11.55 15.95 1.87
C PHE A 22 12.09 15.37 0.57
N LYS A 23 11.50 15.73 -0.56
CA LYS A 23 11.88 15.14 -1.86
C LYS A 23 13.40 15.19 -2.15
N PRO A 24 14.12 16.33 -1.99
CA PRO A 24 15.55 16.37 -2.28
C PRO A 24 16.38 15.53 -1.31
N ARG A 25 15.94 15.39 -0.05
CA ARG A 25 16.62 14.57 0.96
C ARG A 25 16.46 13.08 0.66
N LEU A 26 15.23 12.67 0.32
CA LEU A 26 14.92 11.29 -0.08
C LEU A 26 15.69 10.92 -1.36
N LYS A 27 15.70 11.80 -2.35
CA LYS A 27 16.45 11.57 -3.59
C LYS A 27 17.94 11.32 -3.30
N ARG A 28 18.58 12.17 -2.48
CA ARG A 28 19.98 11.98 -2.10
C ARG A 28 20.22 10.66 -1.38
N LEU A 29 19.37 10.33 -0.40
CA LEU A 29 19.46 9.09 0.37
C LEU A 29 19.32 7.86 -0.52
N TYR A 30 18.27 7.81 -1.34
CA TYR A 30 17.99 6.62 -2.17
C TYR A 30 18.97 6.48 -3.32
N SER A 31 19.44 7.59 -3.91
CA SER A 31 20.54 7.54 -4.89
C SER A 31 21.82 6.98 -4.26
N TYR A 32 22.14 7.33 -3.01
CA TYR A 32 23.28 6.75 -2.30
C TYR A 32 23.11 5.24 -2.07
N VAL A 33 21.93 4.81 -1.58
CA VAL A 33 21.62 3.39 -1.36
C VAL A 33 21.73 2.60 -2.65
N LYS A 34 21.09 3.07 -3.74
CA LYS A 34 21.13 2.41 -5.05
C LYS A 34 22.55 2.39 -5.65
N GLY A 35 23.35 3.41 -5.39
CA GLY A 35 24.76 3.44 -5.81
C GLY A 35 25.62 2.41 -5.09
N LYS A 36 25.29 2.04 -3.85
CA LYS A 36 26.01 1.02 -3.08
C LYS A 36 25.44 -0.39 -3.25
N ALA A 37 24.14 -0.49 -3.46
CA ALA A 37 23.40 -1.75 -3.60
C ALA A 37 22.33 -1.59 -4.70
N PRO A 38 22.69 -1.69 -5.99
CA PRO A 38 21.77 -1.43 -7.11
C PRO A 38 20.52 -2.30 -7.10
N GLU A 39 20.65 -3.56 -6.63
CA GLU A 39 19.54 -4.53 -6.56
C GLU A 39 18.61 -4.32 -5.36
N ALA A 40 19.01 -3.52 -4.36
CA ALA A 40 18.18 -3.25 -3.18
C ALA A 40 16.89 -2.54 -3.58
N LYS A 41 15.76 -3.01 -3.04
CA LYS A 41 14.45 -2.36 -3.25
C LYS A 41 14.18 -1.37 -2.13
N ILE A 42 13.77 -0.18 -2.50
CA ILE A 42 13.39 0.88 -1.56
C ILE A 42 11.94 0.67 -1.16
N PHE A 43 11.73 0.20 0.06
CA PHE A 43 10.42 0.07 0.68
C PHE A 43 10.14 1.35 1.48
N PHE A 44 9.11 2.10 1.08
CA PHE A 44 8.73 3.36 1.72
C PHE A 44 7.40 3.21 2.44
N HIS A 45 7.39 3.58 3.74
CA HIS A 45 6.18 3.58 4.54
C HIS A 45 5.68 5.01 4.75
N SER A 46 4.41 5.23 4.42
CA SER A 46 3.66 6.43 4.79
C SER A 46 2.16 6.13 4.82
N CYS A 47 1.55 6.32 5.97
CA CYS A 47 0.10 6.19 6.14
C CYS A 47 -0.68 7.34 5.47
N GLY A 48 -1.98 7.11 5.26
CA GLY A 48 -2.97 8.12 4.91
C GLY A 48 -3.06 8.49 3.43
N ALA A 49 -3.67 9.63 3.18
CA ALA A 49 -3.99 10.16 1.87
C ALA A 49 -2.77 10.83 1.21
N ILE A 50 -1.87 10.03 0.65
CA ILE A 50 -0.59 10.49 0.08
C ILE A 50 -0.55 10.47 -1.45
N ARG A 51 -1.69 10.24 -2.12
CA ARG A 51 -1.75 10.22 -3.59
C ARG A 51 -1.04 11.40 -4.26
N PRO A 52 -1.14 12.67 -3.76
CA PRO A 52 -0.51 13.82 -4.39
C PRO A 52 1.01 13.76 -4.52
N ILE A 53 1.67 12.88 -3.75
CA ILE A 53 3.13 12.72 -3.77
C ILE A 53 3.62 11.36 -4.27
N ILE A 54 2.73 10.45 -4.69
CA ILE A 54 3.15 9.11 -5.18
C ILE A 54 4.08 9.24 -6.39
N LYS A 55 3.76 10.14 -7.33
CA LYS A 55 4.64 10.42 -8.46
C LYS A 55 6.04 10.89 -8.01
N ASP A 56 6.10 11.76 -7.00
CA ASP A 56 7.37 12.23 -6.43
C ASP A 56 8.16 11.09 -5.77
N LEU A 57 7.47 10.17 -5.08
CA LEU A 57 8.10 8.98 -4.49
C LEU A 57 8.71 8.06 -5.56
N ILE A 58 8.01 7.85 -6.67
CA ILE A 58 8.54 7.11 -7.83
C ILE A 58 9.80 7.80 -8.38
N GLU A 59 9.75 9.12 -8.58
CA GLU A 59 10.87 9.90 -9.13
C GLU A 59 12.11 9.91 -8.23
N VAL A 60 11.97 9.73 -6.93
CA VAL A 60 13.10 9.63 -6.00
C VAL A 60 13.61 8.20 -5.82
N GLY A 61 12.97 7.20 -6.46
CA GLY A 61 13.44 5.82 -6.52
C GLY A 61 12.80 4.88 -5.51
N VAL A 62 11.58 5.16 -5.04
CA VAL A 62 10.79 4.20 -4.25
C VAL A 62 10.31 3.07 -5.16
N ASP A 63 10.61 1.83 -4.79
CA ASP A 63 10.19 0.63 -5.51
C ASP A 63 8.87 0.07 -4.98
N ILE A 64 8.65 0.17 -3.64
CA ILE A 64 7.48 -0.42 -2.96
C ILE A 64 6.87 0.63 -2.03
N LEU A 65 5.59 0.92 -2.22
CA LEU A 65 4.80 1.82 -1.38
C LEU A 65 3.96 1.04 -0.38
N ASN A 66 4.10 1.35 0.90
CA ASN A 66 3.37 0.76 2.03
C ASN A 66 2.87 1.87 2.98
N PRO A 67 1.72 1.71 3.59
CA PRO A 67 0.63 0.83 3.16
C PRO A 67 -0.28 1.52 2.15
N ILE A 68 -1.05 0.74 1.41
CA ILE A 68 -2.23 1.30 0.76
C ILE A 68 -3.37 1.24 1.78
N GLN A 69 -3.82 2.40 2.23
CA GLN A 69 -4.98 2.55 3.13
C GLN A 69 -6.23 2.87 2.31
N PRO A 70 -7.10 1.89 2.00
CA PRO A 70 -8.16 2.06 1.00
C PRO A 70 -9.26 3.05 1.41
N LEU A 71 -9.38 3.34 2.71
CA LEU A 71 -10.36 4.29 3.25
C LEU A 71 -9.83 5.74 3.29
N ALA A 72 -8.53 5.95 3.05
CA ALA A 72 -7.98 7.29 3.00
C ALA A 72 -8.37 8.00 1.68
N GLU A 73 -8.54 9.32 1.75
CA GLU A 73 -8.97 10.13 0.61
C GLU A 73 -8.01 9.98 -0.58
N GLY A 74 -8.57 9.70 -1.76
CA GLY A 74 -7.81 9.52 -3.00
C GLY A 74 -7.03 8.20 -3.10
N MET A 75 -7.09 7.31 -2.09
CA MET A 75 -6.30 6.07 -2.05
C MET A 75 -7.09 4.84 -2.54
N ASN A 76 -8.03 5.04 -3.47
CA ASN A 76 -8.76 3.93 -4.09
C ASN A 76 -7.79 2.99 -4.83
N PRO A 77 -7.80 1.67 -4.54
CA PRO A 77 -6.82 0.71 -5.08
C PRO A 77 -6.83 0.59 -6.60
N GLU A 78 -8.00 0.56 -7.23
CA GLU A 78 -8.15 0.44 -8.67
C GLU A 78 -7.51 1.64 -9.38
N SER A 79 -7.85 2.86 -8.94
CA SER A 79 -7.31 4.08 -9.54
C SER A 79 -5.80 4.26 -9.30
N LEU A 80 -5.30 3.79 -8.15
CA LEU A 80 -3.84 3.78 -7.89
C LEU A 80 -3.11 2.81 -8.80
N LYS A 81 -3.70 1.63 -9.01
CA LYS A 81 -3.13 0.62 -9.92
C LYS A 81 -3.10 1.11 -11.36
N GLU A 82 -4.18 1.71 -11.83
CA GLU A 82 -4.28 2.27 -13.18
C GLU A 82 -3.23 3.37 -13.42
N GLU A 83 -3.06 4.28 -12.45
CA GLU A 83 -2.18 5.44 -12.63
C GLU A 83 -0.69 5.11 -12.39
N PHE A 84 -0.38 4.26 -11.42
CA PHE A 84 1.00 4.06 -10.95
C PHE A 84 1.51 2.63 -11.01
N GLY A 85 0.63 1.64 -11.23
CA GLY A 85 0.94 0.22 -11.04
C GLY A 85 2.03 -0.36 -11.93
N GLU A 86 2.38 0.30 -13.05
CA GLU A 86 3.52 -0.07 -13.89
C GLU A 86 4.87 0.44 -13.35
N LYS A 87 4.84 1.38 -12.39
CA LYS A 87 6.04 2.11 -11.95
C LYS A 87 6.38 1.87 -10.48
N ILE A 88 5.44 1.36 -9.68
CA ILE A 88 5.64 1.12 -8.26
C ILE A 88 4.87 -0.13 -7.82
N CYS A 89 5.46 -0.91 -6.92
CA CYS A 89 4.78 -2.01 -6.27
C CYS A 89 3.95 -1.49 -5.08
N PHE A 90 2.73 -1.98 -4.94
CA PHE A 90 1.87 -1.67 -3.81
C PHE A 90 1.91 -2.78 -2.76
N HIS A 91 2.06 -2.38 -1.50
CA HIS A 91 2.03 -3.29 -0.35
C HIS A 91 0.91 -2.87 0.60
N GLY A 92 0.13 -3.83 1.10
CA GLY A 92 -0.96 -3.57 2.05
C GLY A 92 -2.35 -3.76 1.44
N GLY A 93 -3.23 -2.81 1.64
CA GLY A 93 -4.56 -2.74 1.00
C GLY A 93 -5.69 -3.38 1.77
N ILE A 94 -5.45 -4.37 2.66
CA ILE A 94 -6.52 -5.00 3.44
C ILE A 94 -6.96 -4.07 4.58
N ASP A 95 -8.24 -3.73 4.59
CA ASP A 95 -8.81 -2.79 5.54
C ASP A 95 -8.80 -3.33 6.97
N VAL A 96 -8.03 -2.64 7.84
CA VAL A 96 -7.91 -2.98 9.26
C VAL A 96 -9.00 -2.33 10.13
N GLN A 97 -9.70 -1.32 9.61
CA GLN A 97 -10.66 -0.54 10.40
C GLN A 97 -12.06 -1.15 10.37
N GLN A 98 -12.52 -1.60 9.21
CA GLN A 98 -13.88 -2.11 9.02
C GLN A 98 -13.95 -3.63 8.84
N VAL A 99 -12.90 -4.24 8.26
CA VAL A 99 -12.91 -5.67 7.92
C VAL A 99 -12.17 -6.50 8.96
N MET A 100 -10.91 -6.16 9.24
CA MET A 100 -10.09 -6.97 10.17
C MET A 100 -10.40 -6.69 11.63
N SER A 101 -10.95 -5.54 11.96
CA SER A 101 -11.36 -5.18 13.34
C SER A 101 -12.54 -6.00 13.86
N SER A 102 -12.87 -5.83 15.14
CA SER A 102 -13.98 -6.52 15.81
C SER A 102 -15.36 -6.24 15.20
N ILE A 103 -15.53 -5.08 14.55
CA ILE A 103 -16.80 -4.71 13.91
C ILE A 103 -17.02 -5.40 12.55
N GLY A 104 -15.96 -5.88 11.89
CA GLY A 104 -16.07 -6.59 10.62
C GLY A 104 -16.59 -8.02 10.80
N ALA A 105 -17.43 -8.52 9.90
CA ALA A 105 -17.84 -9.91 9.91
C ALA A 105 -16.75 -10.81 9.27
N PHE A 106 -16.58 -12.04 9.76
CA PHE A 106 -15.61 -13.01 9.22
C PHE A 106 -15.76 -13.22 7.71
N LYS A 107 -17.01 -13.32 7.21
CA LYS A 107 -17.33 -13.46 5.79
C LYS A 107 -16.83 -12.31 4.90
N ASP A 108 -16.58 -11.14 5.49
CA ASP A 108 -16.12 -9.97 4.75
C ASP A 108 -14.65 -10.06 4.39
N VAL A 109 -13.86 -10.87 5.12
CA VAL A 109 -12.43 -11.08 4.85
C VAL A 109 -12.20 -11.66 3.45
N GLU A 110 -12.99 -12.68 3.05
CA GLU A 110 -12.88 -13.26 1.71
C GLU A 110 -13.18 -12.23 0.61
N ARG A 111 -14.26 -11.46 0.78
CA ARG A 111 -14.66 -10.42 -0.17
C ARG A 111 -13.60 -9.34 -0.30
N GLU A 112 -13.04 -8.91 0.82
CA GLU A 112 -11.98 -7.89 0.87
C GLU A 112 -10.72 -8.38 0.14
N VAL A 113 -10.25 -9.59 0.46
CA VAL A 113 -9.06 -10.18 -0.19
C VAL A 113 -9.27 -10.32 -1.70
N LYS A 114 -10.42 -10.85 -2.14
CA LYS A 114 -10.76 -10.95 -3.56
C LYS A 114 -10.75 -9.58 -4.24
N GLY A 115 -11.37 -8.59 -3.62
CA GLY A 115 -11.43 -7.22 -4.14
C GLY A 115 -10.04 -6.61 -4.33
N LYS A 116 -9.17 -6.75 -3.34
CA LYS A 116 -7.79 -6.21 -3.43
C LYS A 116 -6.93 -6.96 -4.45
N ILE A 117 -7.06 -8.28 -4.54
CA ILE A 117 -6.35 -9.05 -5.57
C ILE A 117 -6.85 -8.66 -6.96
N LYS A 118 -8.17 -8.55 -7.15
CA LYS A 118 -8.75 -8.11 -8.44
C LYS A 118 -8.27 -6.72 -8.84
N ALA A 119 -8.18 -5.79 -7.90
CA ALA A 119 -7.79 -4.41 -8.15
C ALA A 119 -6.27 -4.24 -8.38
N LEU A 120 -5.42 -4.88 -7.57
CA LEU A 120 -4.00 -4.55 -7.49
C LEU A 120 -3.08 -5.60 -8.11
N ALA A 121 -3.50 -6.88 -8.21
CA ALA A 121 -2.62 -7.95 -8.65
C ALA A 121 -2.44 -8.09 -10.17
N PRO A 122 -3.41 -7.77 -11.06
CA PRO A 122 -3.20 -7.94 -12.50
C PRO A 122 -1.92 -7.26 -12.98
N GLY A 123 -1.11 -7.98 -13.78
CA GLY A 123 0.20 -7.50 -14.24
C GLY A 123 1.33 -7.54 -13.21
N GLY A 124 1.09 -8.02 -11.99
CA GLY A 124 2.08 -8.03 -10.91
C GLY A 124 2.14 -6.74 -10.10
N GLY A 125 3.20 -6.54 -9.30
CA GLY A 125 3.42 -5.31 -8.53
C GLY A 125 2.47 -5.13 -7.33
N TYR A 126 2.01 -6.24 -6.71
CA TYR A 126 1.20 -6.21 -5.51
C TYR A 126 1.68 -7.21 -4.45
N ILE A 127 1.82 -6.75 -3.22
CA ILE A 127 2.12 -7.56 -2.04
C ILE A 127 0.94 -7.40 -1.07
N LEU A 128 0.11 -8.43 -0.97
CA LEU A 128 -1.06 -8.41 -0.09
C LEU A 128 -0.62 -8.40 1.38
N ALA A 129 -1.12 -7.43 2.12
CA ALA A 129 -0.94 -7.31 3.56
C ALA A 129 -2.04 -6.43 4.15
N SER A 130 -2.11 -6.36 5.48
CA SER A 130 -2.95 -5.36 6.17
C SER A 130 -2.51 -3.93 5.84
N SER A 131 -3.46 -3.01 5.78
CA SER A 131 -3.20 -1.58 5.50
C SER A 131 -2.60 -0.81 6.68
N HIS A 132 -2.44 -1.46 7.81
CA HIS A 132 -1.78 -0.97 9.03
C HIS A 132 -1.46 -2.16 9.94
N ASN A 133 -0.77 -1.91 11.07
CA ASN A 133 -0.62 -2.92 12.11
C ASN A 133 -2.00 -3.41 12.55
N LEU A 134 -2.16 -4.74 12.59
CA LEU A 134 -3.36 -5.37 13.13
C LEU A 134 -3.46 -5.05 14.62
N GLN A 135 -4.62 -4.60 15.04
CA GLN A 135 -4.88 -4.23 16.42
C GLN A 135 -5.34 -5.46 17.24
N PRO A 136 -5.31 -5.41 18.57
CA PRO A 136 -5.74 -6.53 19.43
C PRO A 136 -7.19 -6.98 19.24
N ASP A 137 -8.01 -6.17 18.60
CA ASP A 137 -9.40 -6.49 18.24
C ASP A 137 -9.56 -7.29 16.94
N SER A 138 -8.45 -7.54 16.21
CA SER A 138 -8.43 -8.45 15.06
C SER A 138 -8.31 -9.89 15.54
N SER A 139 -9.31 -10.75 15.27
CA SER A 139 -9.22 -12.14 15.70
C SER A 139 -8.14 -12.92 14.92
N PRO A 140 -7.44 -13.88 15.56
CA PRO A 140 -6.46 -14.73 14.90
C PRO A 140 -7.02 -15.48 13.69
N GLU A 141 -8.29 -15.90 13.75
CA GLU A 141 -8.96 -16.62 12.67
C GLU A 141 -9.11 -15.74 11.42
N LYS A 142 -9.42 -14.45 11.57
CA LYS A 142 -9.46 -13.49 10.45
C LYS A 142 -8.08 -13.31 9.82
N ILE A 143 -7.03 -13.27 10.65
CA ILE A 143 -5.66 -13.12 10.19
C ILE A 143 -5.24 -14.32 9.35
N VAL A 144 -5.48 -15.54 9.85
CA VAL A 144 -5.22 -16.78 9.11
C VAL A 144 -6.02 -16.82 7.82
N ALA A 145 -7.33 -16.57 7.88
CA ALA A 145 -8.22 -16.56 6.73
C ALA A 145 -7.78 -15.57 5.64
N MET A 146 -7.29 -14.39 6.02
CA MET A 146 -6.76 -13.40 5.07
C MET A 146 -5.64 -13.99 4.20
N TYR A 147 -4.69 -14.70 4.80
CA TYR A 147 -3.60 -15.32 4.06
C TYR A 147 -4.03 -16.58 3.29
N ASP A 148 -4.93 -17.39 3.85
CA ASP A 148 -5.49 -18.56 3.15
C ASP A 148 -6.25 -18.13 1.88
N TYR A 149 -7.06 -17.07 1.97
CA TYR A 149 -7.73 -16.51 0.80
C TYR A 149 -6.74 -15.87 -0.19
N ALA A 150 -5.67 -15.25 0.30
CA ALA A 150 -4.62 -14.73 -0.57
C ALA A 150 -3.94 -15.83 -1.37
N LEU A 151 -3.61 -16.95 -0.75
CA LEU A 151 -3.03 -18.13 -1.42
C LEU A 151 -4.02 -18.79 -2.40
N LYS A 152 -5.30 -18.80 -2.05
CA LYS A 152 -6.38 -19.38 -2.89
C LYS A 152 -6.60 -18.57 -4.15
N TYR A 153 -6.68 -17.23 -4.06
CA TYR A 153 -7.10 -16.34 -5.14
C TYR A 153 -5.95 -15.61 -5.84
N GLY A 154 -4.76 -15.55 -5.22
CA GLY A 154 -3.61 -14.80 -5.72
C GLY A 154 -2.74 -15.54 -6.74
N LYS A 155 -3.16 -16.72 -7.23
CA LYS A 155 -2.41 -17.48 -8.25
C LYS A 155 -2.58 -16.84 -9.62
N TYR A 156 -1.45 -16.64 -10.31
CA TYR A 156 -1.47 -16.11 -11.68
C TYR A 156 -1.75 -17.22 -12.71
N PRO A 157 -2.44 -16.92 -13.82
CA PRO A 157 -3.11 -15.65 -14.09
C PRO A 157 -4.29 -15.43 -13.14
N ILE A 158 -4.48 -14.18 -12.68
CA ILE A 158 -5.58 -13.84 -11.77
C ILE A 158 -6.93 -14.12 -12.43
N LYS A 159 -7.74 -14.99 -11.82
CA LYS A 159 -9.06 -15.40 -12.29
C LYS A 159 -10.09 -15.18 -11.19
N ILE A 160 -10.51 -13.94 -11.00
CA ILE A 160 -11.56 -13.56 -10.06
C ILE A 160 -12.70 -12.92 -10.85
N ASN A 161 -13.83 -13.60 -10.89
CA ASN A 161 -15.07 -13.13 -11.51
C ASN A 161 -15.76 -12.11 -10.60
#